data_e510a34a960ac6e91a2e4451e817d6e8
#
_entry.id   e510a34a960ac6e91a2e4451e817d6e8
#
_cell.length_a   1.000
_cell.length_b   1.000
_cell.length_c   1.000
_cell.angle_alpha   90.00
_cell.angle_beta   90.00
_cell.angle_gamma   90.00
#
_symmetry.space_group_name_H-M   'P 1'
#
loop_
_entity.id
_entity.type
_entity.pdbx_description
1 polymer ?
#
loop_
_entity_poly.entity_id
_entity_poly.type
_entity_poly.pdbx_seq_one_letter_code
_entity_poly.pdbx_strand_id
1 'polypeptide(L)'
;MSSIPGVFAAGDVANWYNPLFEERMRVEHWTNAVEQARHVASSLMAGPGETKPFESVPMFWSDQFDIKIQGVGRPRATDELIITGGTAKEERFTALYGRAGRLVGAVTFNQPPKIIKLRRLIGERGGLEAAAKIAES
;
A
#
# COMPACT_ATOMS: atom_id res chain seq x y z
N MET A 1 6.90 -17.90 3.05
CA MET A 1 7.20 -19.32 2.82
C MET A 1 5.89 -20.03 2.52
N SER A 2 5.90 -21.03 1.66
CA SER A 2 4.74 -21.87 1.37
C SER A 2 4.51 -22.92 2.48
N SER A 3 3.54 -23.82 2.29
CA SER A 3 3.34 -24.98 3.19
C SER A 3 4.44 -26.04 3.07
N ILE A 4 5.28 -25.95 2.04
CA ILE A 4 6.40 -26.84 1.82
C ILE A 4 7.68 -26.17 2.35
N PRO A 5 8.42 -26.78 3.29
CA PRO A 5 9.66 -26.21 3.81
C PRO A 5 10.67 -25.88 2.69
N GLY A 6 11.29 -24.70 2.76
CA GLY A 6 12.28 -24.25 1.77
C GLY A 6 11.70 -23.72 0.46
N VAL A 7 10.37 -23.80 0.26
CA VAL A 7 9.70 -23.28 -0.95
C VAL A 7 9.07 -21.93 -0.62
N PHE A 8 9.37 -20.95 -1.44
CA PHE A 8 8.83 -19.58 -1.34
C PHE A 8 8.00 -19.24 -2.58
N ALA A 9 7.05 -18.32 -2.40
CA ALA A 9 6.27 -17.74 -3.48
C ALA A 9 6.35 -16.21 -3.40
N ALA A 10 6.44 -15.54 -4.53
CA ALA A 10 6.47 -14.09 -4.63
C ALA A 10 5.68 -13.62 -5.86
N GLY A 11 5.18 -12.38 -5.83
CA GLY A 11 4.39 -11.77 -6.89
C GLY A 11 2.92 -12.24 -6.88
N ASP A 12 2.30 -12.22 -8.03
CA ASP A 12 0.84 -12.38 -8.20
C ASP A 12 0.30 -13.74 -7.72
N VAL A 13 1.14 -14.76 -7.72
CA VAL A 13 0.81 -16.10 -7.19
C VAL A 13 0.76 -16.15 -5.67
N ALA A 14 1.41 -15.21 -4.98
CA ALA A 14 1.57 -15.25 -3.54
C ALA A 14 0.32 -14.75 -2.81
N ASN A 15 -0.22 -15.60 -1.91
CA ASN A 15 -1.22 -15.21 -0.92
C ASN A 15 -0.57 -15.28 0.47
N TRP A 16 -0.40 -14.13 1.13
CA TRP A 16 0.30 -14.06 2.41
C TRP A 16 -0.50 -13.29 3.46
N TYR A 17 -0.21 -13.55 4.73
CA TYR A 17 -0.73 -12.74 5.83
C TYR A 17 0.14 -11.47 5.96
N ASN A 18 -0.49 -10.30 5.88
CA ASN A 18 0.17 -9.02 6.07
C ASN A 18 -0.18 -8.46 7.45
N PRO A 19 0.77 -8.43 8.41
CA PRO A 19 0.52 -7.97 9.78
C PRO A 19 0.11 -6.50 9.86
N LEU A 20 0.49 -5.68 8.87
CA LEU A 20 0.14 -4.27 8.82
C LEU A 20 -1.39 -4.05 8.68
N PHE A 21 -2.06 -4.90 7.91
CA PHE A 21 -3.50 -4.86 7.63
C PHE A 21 -4.28 -5.96 8.36
N GLU A 22 -3.57 -6.85 9.08
CA GLU A 22 -4.13 -7.97 9.85
C GLU A 22 -5.01 -8.90 9.00
N GLU A 23 -4.65 -9.07 7.72
CA GLU A 23 -5.40 -9.92 6.80
C GLU A 23 -4.50 -10.71 5.84
N ARG A 24 -5.03 -11.82 5.32
CA ARG A 24 -4.43 -12.49 4.17
C ARG A 24 -4.81 -11.74 2.89
N MET A 25 -3.80 -11.50 2.06
CA MET A 25 -4.01 -10.76 0.81
C MET A 25 -3.21 -11.36 -0.33
N ARG A 26 -3.71 -11.16 -1.54
CA ARG A 26 -3.01 -11.33 -2.80
C ARG A 26 -3.02 -9.96 -3.50
N VAL A 27 -1.89 -9.51 -3.94
CA VAL A 27 -1.71 -8.20 -4.57
C VAL A 27 -0.97 -8.38 -5.89
N GLU A 28 -1.67 -8.09 -6.97
CA GLU A 28 -1.19 -8.26 -8.35
C GLU A 28 -0.62 -6.93 -8.86
N HIS A 29 0.37 -6.39 -8.12
CA HIS A 29 1.05 -5.14 -8.45
C HIS A 29 2.54 -5.40 -8.70
N TRP A 30 3.09 -4.74 -9.70
CA TRP A 30 4.51 -4.84 -10.05
C TRP A 30 5.43 -4.55 -8.86
N THR A 31 5.15 -3.47 -8.10
CA THR A 31 5.93 -3.12 -6.91
C THR A 31 5.91 -4.22 -5.85
N ASN A 32 4.75 -4.84 -5.63
CA ASN A 32 4.59 -5.93 -4.67
C ASN A 32 5.44 -7.15 -5.06
N ALA A 33 5.47 -7.51 -6.34
CA ALA A 33 6.28 -8.63 -6.83
C ALA A 33 7.77 -8.40 -6.56
N VAL A 34 8.28 -7.19 -6.84
CA VAL A 34 9.68 -6.81 -6.59
C VAL A 34 10.02 -6.79 -5.10
N GLU A 35 9.15 -6.21 -4.26
CA GLU A 35 9.35 -6.15 -2.81
C GLU A 35 9.33 -7.54 -2.18
N GLN A 36 8.40 -8.41 -2.59
CA GLN A 36 8.34 -9.80 -2.15
C GLN A 36 9.56 -10.60 -2.57
N ALA A 37 10.03 -10.45 -3.81
CA ALA A 37 11.23 -11.14 -4.28
C ALA A 37 12.47 -10.76 -3.46
N ARG A 38 12.64 -9.48 -3.14
CA ARG A 38 13.73 -9.01 -2.27
C ARG A 38 13.62 -9.59 -0.86
N HIS A 39 12.39 -9.62 -0.32
CA HIS A 39 12.14 -10.20 1.01
C HIS A 39 12.44 -11.71 1.05
N VAL A 40 12.05 -12.45 0.00
CA VAL A 40 12.38 -13.89 -0.14
C VAL A 40 13.89 -14.10 -0.20
N ALA A 41 14.60 -13.32 -1.01
CA ALA A 41 16.07 -13.41 -1.09
C ALA A 41 16.72 -13.17 0.29
N SER A 42 16.29 -12.12 1.01
CA SER A 42 16.77 -11.85 2.36
C SER A 42 16.44 -12.98 3.34
N SER A 43 15.26 -13.57 3.23
CA SER A 43 14.85 -14.71 4.08
C SER A 43 15.66 -15.97 3.83
N LEU A 44 16.02 -16.23 2.57
CA LEU A 44 16.89 -17.35 2.19
C LEU A 44 18.32 -17.18 2.74
N MET A 45 18.81 -15.94 2.75
CA MET A 45 20.15 -15.62 3.26
C MET A 45 20.25 -15.65 4.79
N ALA A 46 19.17 -15.32 5.49
CA ALA A 46 19.14 -15.30 6.96
C ALA A 46 19.12 -16.71 7.59
N GLY A 47 18.62 -17.69 6.87
CA GLY A 47 18.55 -19.07 7.36
C GLY A 47 17.24 -19.42 8.11
N PRO A 48 17.12 -20.67 8.55
CA PRO A 48 15.92 -21.17 9.22
C PRO A 48 15.66 -20.44 10.55
N GLY A 49 14.43 -19.94 10.73
CA GLY A 49 13.99 -19.30 11.98
C GLY A 49 14.25 -17.80 12.08
N GLU A 50 15.02 -17.20 11.18
CA GLU A 50 15.33 -15.76 11.20
C GLU A 50 14.46 -14.93 10.24
N THR A 51 13.49 -15.56 9.58
CA THR A 51 12.61 -14.90 8.63
C THR A 51 11.61 -13.99 9.34
N LYS A 52 11.57 -12.71 8.95
CA LYS A 52 10.57 -11.76 9.43
C LYS A 52 9.28 -11.86 8.57
N PRO A 53 8.11 -11.51 9.13
CA PRO A 53 6.91 -11.33 8.33
C PRO A 53 7.14 -10.28 7.23
N PHE A 54 6.54 -10.51 6.07
CA PHE A 54 6.54 -9.50 5.00
C PHE A 54 5.43 -8.48 5.27
N GLU A 55 5.83 -7.30 5.73
CA GLU A 55 4.96 -6.14 5.91
C GLU A 55 5.21 -5.16 4.76
N SER A 56 4.20 -4.92 3.94
CA SER A 56 4.29 -3.99 2.82
C SER A 56 3.01 -3.20 2.68
N VAL A 57 3.14 -1.95 2.27
CA VAL A 57 2.02 -1.12 1.83
C VAL A 57 1.93 -1.25 0.31
N PRO A 58 0.90 -1.94 -0.24
CA PRO A 58 0.72 -2.06 -1.67
C PRO A 58 0.70 -0.69 -2.35
N MET A 59 1.26 -0.63 -3.56
CA MET A 59 1.26 0.59 -4.37
C MET A 59 1.07 0.23 -5.84
N PHE A 60 0.23 0.99 -6.52
CA PHE A 60 0.07 0.94 -7.97
C PHE A 60 0.01 2.34 -8.56
N TRP A 61 0.18 2.42 -9.88
CA TRP A 61 -0.07 3.64 -10.65
C TRP A 61 -0.69 3.32 -11.99
N SER A 62 -1.34 4.31 -12.56
CA SER A 62 -1.86 4.28 -13.91
C SER A 62 -1.70 5.68 -14.51
N ASP A 63 -1.17 5.76 -15.70
CA ASP A 63 -1.10 6.99 -16.47
C ASP A 63 -2.22 6.93 -17.53
N GLN A 64 -3.19 7.85 -17.42
CA GLN A 64 -4.36 7.94 -18.29
C GLN A 64 -4.33 9.28 -19.01
N PHE A 65 -3.73 9.30 -20.19
CA PHE A 65 -3.41 10.53 -20.92
C PHE A 65 -2.53 11.46 -20.08
N ASP A 66 -3.00 12.61 -19.69
CA ASP A 66 -2.37 13.62 -18.83
C ASP A 66 -2.70 13.48 -17.34
N ILE A 67 -3.51 12.47 -16.97
CA ILE A 67 -3.87 12.19 -15.58
C ILE A 67 -2.98 11.06 -15.04
N LYS A 68 -2.21 11.38 -13.99
CA LYS A 68 -1.47 10.39 -13.21
C LYS A 68 -2.27 9.96 -11.99
N ILE A 69 -2.70 8.71 -11.99
CA ILE A 69 -3.40 8.07 -10.86
C ILE A 69 -2.40 7.23 -10.09
N GLN A 70 -2.35 7.40 -8.77
CA GLN A 70 -1.52 6.57 -7.91
C GLN A 70 -2.32 6.14 -6.69
N GLY A 71 -2.21 4.87 -6.32
CA GLY A 71 -2.90 4.30 -5.16
C GLY A 71 -1.94 3.58 -4.22
N VAL A 72 -2.21 3.69 -2.92
CA VAL A 72 -1.47 3.00 -1.85
C VAL A 72 -2.40 2.40 -0.82
N GLY A 73 -1.96 1.34 -0.17
CA GLY A 73 -2.69 0.70 0.93
C GLY A 73 -3.71 -0.33 0.49
N ARG A 74 -4.71 -0.55 1.33
CA ARG A 74 -5.75 -1.57 1.16
C ARG A 74 -7.14 -0.99 1.45
N PRO A 75 -7.64 -0.04 0.64
CA PRO A 75 -8.97 0.54 0.81
C PRO A 75 -10.06 -0.50 0.55
N ARG A 76 -11.19 -0.34 1.24
CA ARG A 76 -12.43 -1.11 1.07
C ARG A 76 -13.60 -0.15 0.83
N ALA A 77 -14.64 -0.61 0.18
CA ALA A 77 -15.85 0.20 -0.05
C ALA A 77 -16.56 0.65 1.23
N THR A 78 -16.31 -0.03 2.35
CA THR A 78 -16.87 0.28 3.67
C THR A 78 -16.03 1.23 4.51
N ASP A 79 -14.84 1.63 4.02
CA ASP A 79 -13.97 2.55 4.74
C ASP A 79 -14.52 3.99 4.66
N GLU A 80 -14.22 4.79 5.68
CA GLU A 80 -14.48 6.23 5.67
C GLU A 80 -13.71 6.87 4.51
N LEU A 81 -14.38 7.71 3.71
CA LEU A 81 -13.80 8.39 2.56
C LEU A 81 -13.74 9.90 2.80
N ILE A 82 -12.53 10.46 2.69
CA ILE A 82 -12.31 11.92 2.66
C ILE A 82 -11.67 12.28 1.32
N ILE A 83 -12.26 13.22 0.60
CA ILE A 83 -11.68 13.81 -0.62
C ILE A 83 -11.20 15.22 -0.28
N THR A 84 -9.93 15.49 -0.54
CA THR A 84 -9.28 16.76 -0.19
C THR A 84 -8.10 17.08 -1.13
N GLY A 85 -7.48 18.24 -0.94
CA GLY A 85 -6.29 18.65 -1.71
C GLY A 85 -6.59 19.01 -3.17
N GLY A 86 -7.83 19.37 -3.47
CA GLY A 86 -8.33 19.76 -4.79
C GLY A 86 -9.68 19.12 -5.11
N THR A 87 -10.09 19.16 -6.37
CA THR A 87 -11.41 18.70 -6.83
C THR A 87 -11.30 17.80 -8.06
N ALA A 88 -12.32 16.99 -8.29
CA ALA A 88 -12.42 16.18 -9.51
C ALA A 88 -12.51 17.05 -10.79
N LYS A 89 -13.10 18.25 -10.70
CA LYS A 89 -13.19 19.19 -11.83
C LYS A 89 -11.82 19.73 -12.25
N GLU A 90 -10.90 19.85 -11.29
CA GLU A 90 -9.52 20.28 -11.53
C GLU A 90 -8.60 19.09 -11.89
N GLU A 91 -9.16 17.89 -11.98
CA GLU A 91 -8.41 16.63 -12.21
C GLU A 91 -7.23 16.45 -11.24
N ARG A 92 -7.36 17.07 -10.07
CA ARG A 92 -6.34 17.10 -9.04
C ARG A 92 -7.00 17.02 -7.67
N PHE A 93 -6.82 15.89 -6.99
CA PHE A 93 -7.33 15.66 -5.63
C PHE A 93 -6.68 14.44 -4.99
N THR A 94 -6.91 14.26 -3.70
CA THR A 94 -6.53 13.07 -2.93
C THR A 94 -7.76 12.47 -2.28
N ALA A 95 -8.00 11.19 -2.49
CA ALA A 95 -8.99 10.40 -1.76
C ALA A 95 -8.27 9.61 -0.66
N LEU A 96 -8.67 9.81 0.59
CA LEU A 96 -8.14 9.15 1.78
C LEU A 96 -9.17 8.16 2.30
N TYR A 97 -8.72 6.94 2.63
CA TYR A 97 -9.56 5.88 3.17
C TYR A 97 -9.16 5.57 4.60
N GLY A 98 -10.11 5.75 5.54
CA GLY A 98 -9.93 5.56 6.98
C GLY A 98 -10.68 4.35 7.50
N ARG A 99 -10.09 3.65 8.46
CA ARG A 99 -10.73 2.56 9.21
C ARG A 99 -10.33 2.66 10.67
N ALA A 100 -11.31 2.79 11.56
CA ALA A 100 -11.10 2.99 12.99
C ALA A 100 -10.10 4.14 13.28
N GLY A 101 -10.26 5.28 12.60
CA GLY A 101 -9.41 6.47 12.76
C GLY A 101 -8.02 6.37 12.12
N ARG A 102 -7.64 5.24 11.52
CA ARG A 102 -6.33 5.03 10.86
C ARG A 102 -6.45 5.17 9.36
N LEU A 103 -5.42 5.72 8.72
CA LEU A 103 -5.29 5.69 7.27
C LEU A 103 -4.98 4.25 6.81
N VAL A 104 -5.82 3.69 5.94
CA VAL A 104 -5.64 2.35 5.38
C VAL A 104 -5.43 2.34 3.87
N GLY A 105 -5.73 3.44 3.20
CA GLY A 105 -5.50 3.60 1.78
C GLY A 105 -5.58 5.05 1.34
N ALA A 106 -4.98 5.36 0.21
CA ALA A 106 -5.11 6.65 -0.44
C ALA A 106 -4.99 6.51 -1.96
N VAL A 107 -5.69 7.37 -2.68
CA VAL A 107 -5.56 7.52 -4.13
C VAL A 107 -5.34 8.98 -4.44
N THR A 108 -4.34 9.28 -5.27
CA THR A 108 -4.04 10.64 -5.72
C THR A 108 -4.24 10.77 -7.23
N PHE A 109 -4.81 11.90 -7.63
CA PHE A 109 -4.90 12.33 -9.02
C PHE A 109 -3.98 13.55 -9.20
N ASN A 110 -2.99 13.43 -10.09
CA ASN A 110 -2.00 14.47 -10.41
C ASN A 110 -1.28 15.08 -9.18
N GLN A 111 -1.03 14.27 -8.12
CA GLN A 111 -0.33 14.69 -6.90
C GLN A 111 0.80 13.72 -6.48
N PRO A 112 1.78 13.42 -7.35
CA PRO A 112 2.79 12.39 -7.08
C PRO A 112 3.56 12.55 -5.76
N PRO A 113 3.93 13.76 -5.30
CA PRO A 113 4.69 13.91 -4.06
C PRO A 113 3.94 13.45 -2.81
N LYS A 114 2.61 13.51 -2.84
CA LYS A 114 1.77 13.18 -1.68
C LYS A 114 1.69 11.67 -1.43
N ILE A 115 1.65 10.87 -2.50
CA ILE A 115 1.44 9.42 -2.37
C ILE A 115 2.54 8.73 -1.57
N ILE A 116 3.79 9.19 -1.70
CA ILE A 116 4.93 8.61 -0.96
C ILE A 116 4.81 8.90 0.55
N LYS A 117 4.42 10.13 0.90
CA LYS A 117 4.19 10.51 2.31
C LYS A 117 3.03 9.72 2.92
N LEU A 118 1.94 9.55 2.16
CA LEU A 118 0.77 8.77 2.59
C LEU A 118 1.10 7.27 2.72
N ARG A 119 1.89 6.71 1.78
CA ARG A 119 2.38 5.33 1.89
C ARG A 119 3.18 5.10 3.17
N ARG A 120 4.08 6.03 3.49
CA ARG A 120 4.86 5.99 4.73
C ARG A 120 3.96 6.06 5.95
N LEU A 121 2.99 6.99 5.97
CA LEU A 121 2.05 7.15 7.08
C LEU A 121 1.22 5.87 7.33
N ILE A 122 0.78 5.17 6.27
CA ILE A 122 0.11 3.86 6.40
C ILE A 122 1.05 2.84 7.07
N GLY A 123 2.31 2.77 6.61
CA GLY A 123 3.32 1.87 7.19
C GLY A 123 3.59 2.14 8.68
N GLU A 124 3.53 3.40 9.09
CA GLU A 124 3.67 3.85 10.48
C GLU A 124 2.34 3.74 11.27
N ARG A 125 1.28 3.16 10.70
CA ARG A 125 -0.06 3.04 11.29
C ARG A 125 -0.68 4.39 11.69
N GLY A 126 -0.38 5.45 10.93
CA GLY A 126 -0.79 6.81 11.21
C GLY A 126 -2.29 7.06 11.04
N GLY A 127 -2.75 8.13 11.66
CA GLY A 127 -4.16 8.52 11.71
C GLY A 127 -4.65 9.22 10.45
N LEU A 128 -5.97 9.19 10.23
CA LEU A 128 -6.64 9.82 9.11
C LEU A 128 -6.50 11.36 9.13
N GLU A 129 -6.49 11.99 10.32
CA GLU A 129 -6.28 13.44 10.47
C GLU A 129 -4.88 13.88 9.98
N ALA A 130 -3.84 13.09 10.30
CA ALA A 130 -2.49 13.37 9.81
C ALA A 130 -2.40 13.22 8.29
N ALA A 131 -3.15 12.27 7.71
CA ALA A 131 -3.25 12.11 6.27
C ALA A 131 -3.93 13.31 5.60
N ALA A 132 -4.99 13.86 6.18
CA ALA A 132 -5.67 15.05 5.66
C ALA A 132 -4.71 16.24 5.57
N LYS A 133 -3.92 16.50 6.62
CA LYS A 133 -2.89 17.56 6.61
C LYS A 133 -1.83 17.37 5.49
N ILE A 134 -1.41 16.12 5.24
CA ILE A 134 -0.50 15.83 4.12
C ILE A 134 -1.17 16.10 2.78
N ALA A 135 -2.45 15.76 2.65
CA ALA A 135 -3.19 15.94 1.41
C ALA A 135 -3.52 17.42 1.09
N GLU A 136 -3.59 18.27 2.10
CA GLU A 136 -3.84 19.72 1.96
C GLU A 136 -2.57 20.53 1.70
N SER A 137 -1.41 20.04 2.12
CA SER A 137 -0.10 20.70 1.90
C SER A 137 0.36 20.60 0.44
#